data_fc8b0748e34fc269addff91297d0f007
#
_entry.id   fc8b0748e34fc269addff91297d0f007
#
_cell.length_a   1.000
_cell.length_b   1.000
_cell.length_c   1.000
_cell.angle_alpha   90.00
_cell.angle_beta   90.00
_cell.angle_gamma   90.00
#
_symmetry.space_group_name_H-M   'P 1'
#
loop_
_entity.id
_entity.type
_entity.pdbx_description
1 polymer ?
#
loop_
_entity_poly.entity_id
_entity_poly.type
_entity_poly.pdbx_seq_one_letter_code
_entity_poly.pdbx_strand_id
1 'polypeptide(L)'
;MKFNLWIGGACFALILSIYSCKPKNASTAVSGDAAAKAYVPPGKYDEFYNFVSGGFSGQMSAYGLPSGRLLRVIPVFSVDPEKGWGYSEETKPMLMTSHGFVPWDDLHHPELSQTNGEVDGRWVFGNANNTPRVARIDLKTFRTAEIIEL
;
A
#
# COMPACT_ATOMS: atom_id res chain seq x y z
N MET A 1 7.79 -58.67 -50.34
CA MET A 1 7.02 -58.09 -49.23
C MET A 1 8.00 -57.38 -48.28
N LYS A 2 8.19 -56.05 -48.50
CA LYS A 2 9.05 -55.21 -47.64
C LYS A 2 8.17 -54.02 -47.22
N PHE A 3 7.40 -54.22 -46.20
CA PHE A 3 6.64 -53.15 -45.54
C PHE A 3 6.81 -53.34 -44.03
N ASN A 4 6.96 -52.24 -43.32
CA ASN A 4 6.78 -52.10 -41.87
C ASN A 4 8.01 -51.90 -40.97
N LEU A 5 9.13 -51.35 -41.47
CA LEU A 5 10.20 -50.96 -40.55
C LEU A 5 10.25 -49.42 -40.28
N TRP A 6 9.38 -48.64 -40.99
CA TRP A 6 9.38 -47.16 -40.87
C TRP A 6 8.34 -46.60 -39.90
N ILE A 7 7.32 -47.38 -39.59
CA ILE A 7 6.22 -46.91 -38.72
C ILE A 7 6.63 -47.02 -37.24
N GLY A 8 7.48 -48.00 -36.87
CA GLY A 8 7.96 -48.17 -35.51
C GLY A 8 8.90 -47.06 -35.02
N GLY A 9 9.69 -46.49 -35.95
CA GLY A 9 10.64 -45.42 -35.62
C GLY A 9 9.97 -44.06 -35.35
N ALA A 10 8.90 -43.77 -36.08
CA ALA A 10 8.21 -42.49 -35.90
C ALA A 10 7.39 -42.42 -34.61
N CYS A 11 6.83 -43.52 -34.14
CA CYS A 11 6.10 -43.58 -32.86
C CYS A 11 7.06 -43.53 -31.66
N PHE A 12 8.26 -44.09 -31.79
CA PHE A 12 9.24 -44.05 -30.71
C PHE A 12 9.86 -42.64 -30.53
N ALA A 13 10.03 -41.90 -31.61
CA ALA A 13 10.51 -40.50 -31.55
C ALA A 13 9.46 -39.56 -30.96
N LEU A 14 8.17 -39.82 -31.17
CA LEU A 14 7.07 -39.02 -30.62
C LEU A 14 6.92 -39.25 -29.09
N ILE A 15 7.19 -40.42 -28.57
CA ILE A 15 7.08 -40.72 -27.16
C ILE A 15 8.24 -40.10 -26.35
N LEU A 16 9.43 -39.97 -26.95
CA LEU A 16 10.57 -39.32 -26.31
C LEU A 16 10.42 -37.79 -26.18
N SER A 17 9.61 -37.16 -27.02
CA SER A 17 9.40 -35.71 -26.95
C SER A 17 8.43 -35.26 -25.85
N ILE A 18 7.62 -36.17 -25.32
CA ILE A 18 6.69 -35.83 -24.20
C ILE A 18 7.38 -35.95 -22.82
N TYR A 19 8.53 -36.60 -22.72
CA TYR A 19 9.26 -36.69 -21.45
C TYR A 19 10.27 -35.56 -21.23
N SER A 20 10.42 -34.63 -22.17
CA SER A 20 11.39 -33.53 -22.06
C SER A 20 10.90 -32.29 -21.34
N CYS A 21 9.63 -32.24 -20.93
CA CYS A 21 9.12 -31.20 -20.04
C CYS A 21 9.07 -31.74 -18.61
N LYS A 22 10.22 -32.07 -18.01
CA LYS A 22 10.31 -31.91 -16.57
C LYS A 22 10.14 -30.42 -16.30
N PRO A 23 9.14 -29.99 -15.51
CA PRO A 23 9.19 -28.64 -15.00
C PRO A 23 10.56 -28.52 -14.32
N LYS A 24 11.44 -27.65 -14.81
CA LYS A 24 12.55 -27.15 -13.99
C LYS A 24 11.85 -26.80 -12.70
N ASN A 25 12.23 -27.42 -11.60
CA ASN A 25 11.80 -27.01 -10.29
C ASN A 25 11.95 -25.50 -10.32
N ALA A 26 10.83 -24.81 -10.49
CA ALA A 26 10.80 -23.39 -10.23
C ALA A 26 11.39 -23.33 -8.84
N SER A 27 12.54 -22.73 -8.73
CA SER A 27 13.22 -22.54 -7.48
C SER A 27 12.14 -22.08 -6.52
N THR A 28 11.77 -22.92 -5.59
CA THR A 28 10.88 -22.63 -4.48
C THR A 28 11.59 -21.65 -3.53
N ALA A 29 12.21 -20.62 -4.10
CA ALA A 29 12.91 -19.60 -3.35
C ALA A 29 11.94 -18.73 -2.53
N VAL A 30 10.65 -18.83 -2.79
CA VAL A 30 9.61 -18.29 -1.91
C VAL A 30 8.90 -19.50 -1.29
N SER A 31 9.61 -20.21 -0.46
CA SER A 31 9.02 -21.28 0.33
C SER A 31 8.00 -20.71 1.32
N GLY A 32 7.06 -21.56 1.73
CA GLY A 32 5.97 -21.21 2.63
C GLY A 32 6.33 -20.49 3.94
N ASP A 33 7.60 -20.37 4.26
CA ASP A 33 8.09 -19.63 5.44
C ASP A 33 7.89 -18.10 5.28
N ALA A 34 8.18 -17.54 4.12
CA ALA A 34 7.95 -16.12 3.86
C ALA A 34 6.45 -15.78 3.81
N ALA A 35 5.65 -16.65 3.19
CA ALA A 35 4.21 -16.51 3.16
C ALA A 35 3.60 -16.64 4.57
N ALA A 36 4.10 -17.57 5.38
CA ALA A 36 3.66 -17.75 6.76
C ALA A 36 3.95 -16.52 7.63
N LYS A 37 5.07 -15.84 7.40
CA LYS A 37 5.42 -14.59 8.11
C LYS A 37 4.52 -13.41 7.77
N ALA A 38 3.96 -13.39 6.56
CA ALA A 38 3.03 -12.36 6.11
C ALA A 38 1.56 -12.73 6.34
N TYR A 39 1.28 -13.96 6.74
CA TYR A 39 -0.10 -14.44 6.89
C TYR A 39 -0.72 -13.95 8.19
N VAL A 40 -1.82 -13.22 8.05
CA VAL A 40 -2.70 -12.83 9.16
C VAL A 40 -4.05 -13.52 8.95
N PRO A 41 -4.47 -14.44 9.86
CA PRO A 41 -5.72 -15.16 9.71
C PRO A 41 -6.96 -14.25 9.65
N PRO A 42 -8.06 -14.69 9.01
CA PRO A 42 -9.31 -13.97 9.03
C PRO A 42 -9.77 -13.67 10.48
N GLY A 43 -10.22 -12.44 10.71
CA GLY A 43 -10.66 -11.99 12.03
C GLY A 43 -9.53 -11.60 12.99
N LYS A 44 -8.28 -11.64 12.54
CA LYS A 44 -7.14 -11.11 13.29
C LYS A 44 -6.66 -9.80 12.71
N TYR A 45 -6.10 -8.96 13.57
CA TYR A 45 -5.46 -7.70 13.20
C TYR A 45 -3.98 -7.94 12.89
N ASP A 46 -3.43 -7.04 12.08
CA ASP A 46 -1.99 -6.93 11.92
C ASP A 46 -1.34 -6.46 13.23
N GLU A 47 -0.12 -6.85 13.45
CA GLU A 47 0.62 -6.54 14.69
C GLU A 47 1.06 -5.06 14.73
N PHE A 48 1.41 -4.52 13.56
CA PHE A 48 1.85 -3.12 13.43
C PHE A 48 1.13 -2.42 12.29
N TYR A 49 1.13 -1.09 12.33
CA TYR A 49 0.69 -0.22 11.25
C TYR A 49 1.86 0.59 10.71
N ASN A 50 1.96 0.67 9.40
CA ASN A 50 2.93 1.47 8.69
C ASN A 50 2.21 2.61 7.95
N PHE A 51 2.61 3.86 8.23
CA PHE A 51 2.08 5.05 7.59
C PHE A 51 3.05 5.55 6.54
N VAL A 52 2.60 5.60 5.30
CA VAL A 52 3.42 5.93 4.14
C VAL A 52 2.86 7.18 3.48
N SER A 53 3.70 8.18 3.34
CA SER A 53 3.40 9.35 2.54
C SER A 53 3.29 8.96 1.06
N GLY A 54 2.26 9.44 0.39
CA GLY A 54 2.06 9.27 -1.03
C GLY A 54 2.78 10.32 -1.89
N GLY A 55 3.54 11.23 -1.27
CA GLY A 55 4.23 12.32 -1.98
C GLY A 55 3.24 13.14 -2.79
N PHE A 56 3.42 13.16 -4.10
CA PHE A 56 2.59 13.90 -5.05
C PHE A 56 1.10 13.60 -5.00
N SER A 57 0.68 12.46 -4.43
CA SER A 57 -0.75 12.19 -4.27
C SER A 57 -1.40 13.07 -3.21
N GLY A 58 -0.62 13.71 -2.33
CA GLY A 58 -1.13 14.49 -1.19
C GLY A 58 -1.89 13.65 -0.17
N GLN A 59 -1.71 12.33 -0.20
CA GLN A 59 -2.42 11.36 0.61
C GLN A 59 -1.46 10.57 1.49
N MET A 60 -1.98 9.99 2.56
CA MET A 60 -1.26 9.04 3.41
C MET A 60 -1.91 7.67 3.32
N SER A 61 -1.11 6.63 3.18
CA SER A 61 -1.57 5.25 3.17
C SER A 61 -1.20 4.56 4.48
N ALA A 62 -2.16 3.85 5.07
CA ALA A 62 -1.95 3.00 6.23
C ALA A 62 -1.94 1.53 5.80
N TYR A 63 -0.85 0.84 6.10
CA TYR A 63 -0.69 -0.59 5.82
C TYR A 63 -0.58 -1.38 7.12
N GLY A 64 -1.18 -2.57 7.13
CA GLY A 64 -0.98 -3.53 8.21
C GLY A 64 0.29 -4.36 7.98
N LEU A 65 1.02 -4.63 9.02
CA LEU A 65 2.20 -5.51 9.02
C LEU A 65 2.00 -6.63 10.05
N PRO A 66 2.31 -7.88 9.68
CA PRO A 66 3.15 -8.30 8.56
C PRO A 66 2.42 -8.53 7.24
N SER A 67 1.09 -8.40 7.16
CA SER A 67 0.32 -8.80 5.96
C SER A 67 0.58 -7.95 4.72
N GLY A 68 1.03 -6.71 4.87
CA GLY A 68 1.15 -5.75 3.78
C GLY A 68 -0.20 -5.23 3.24
N ARG A 69 -1.32 -5.51 3.95
CA ARG A 69 -2.65 -5.07 3.50
C ARG A 69 -2.78 -3.56 3.56
N LEU A 70 -3.27 -2.96 2.47
CA LEU A 70 -3.70 -1.57 2.49
C LEU A 70 -4.99 -1.47 3.32
N LEU A 71 -4.91 -0.81 4.46
CA LEU A 71 -6.03 -0.62 5.38
C LEU A 71 -6.84 0.64 5.03
N ARG A 72 -6.15 1.72 4.70
CA ARG A 72 -6.77 3.01 4.42
C ARG A 72 -5.89 3.89 3.54
N VAL A 73 -6.51 4.62 2.63
CA VAL A 73 -5.94 5.83 2.01
C VAL A 73 -6.61 7.03 2.64
N ILE A 74 -5.83 7.92 3.21
CA ILE A 74 -6.26 9.09 3.97
C ILE A 74 -5.93 10.32 3.12
N PRO A 75 -6.92 11.07 2.62
CA PRO A 75 -6.65 12.34 1.94
C PRO A 75 -6.19 13.37 2.97
N VAL A 76 -5.12 14.10 2.63
CA VAL A 76 -4.52 15.12 3.48
C VAL A 76 -4.45 16.45 2.74
N PHE A 77 -3.48 16.60 1.85
CA PHE A 77 -3.30 17.79 1.02
C PHE A 77 -3.82 17.60 -0.40
N SER A 78 -4.80 16.75 -0.59
CA SER A 78 -5.46 16.54 -1.88
C SER A 78 -6.95 16.43 -1.69
N VAL A 79 -7.74 16.91 -2.63
CA VAL A 79 -9.18 16.65 -2.64
C VAL A 79 -9.46 15.17 -2.94
N ASP A 80 -10.53 14.64 -2.36
CA ASP A 80 -10.98 13.26 -2.61
C ASP A 80 -12.50 13.28 -2.78
N PRO A 81 -13.00 13.31 -4.03
CA PRO A 81 -14.43 13.40 -4.32
C PRO A 81 -15.23 12.22 -3.79
N GLU A 82 -14.65 11.01 -3.82
CA GLU A 82 -15.34 9.80 -3.37
C GLU A 82 -15.62 9.82 -1.86
N LYS A 83 -14.77 10.50 -1.10
CA LYS A 83 -14.91 10.67 0.35
C LYS A 83 -15.49 12.02 0.75
N GLY A 84 -15.75 12.90 -0.22
CA GLY A 84 -16.20 14.27 0.03
C GLY A 84 -15.12 15.19 0.62
N TRP A 85 -13.88 14.73 0.71
CA TRP A 85 -12.78 15.49 1.28
C TRP A 85 -12.40 16.69 0.39
N GLY A 86 -12.36 17.87 1.00
CA GLY A 86 -12.11 19.13 0.31
C GLY A 86 -13.32 19.72 -0.42
N TYR A 87 -14.48 19.02 -0.38
CA TYR A 87 -15.72 19.50 -0.99
C TYR A 87 -16.83 19.82 0.02
N SER A 88 -16.86 19.12 1.15
CA SER A 88 -17.85 19.37 2.20
C SER A 88 -17.57 20.65 2.95
N GLU A 89 -18.60 21.20 3.60
CA GLU A 89 -18.47 22.37 4.47
C GLU A 89 -17.51 22.14 5.64
N GLU A 90 -17.41 20.88 6.09
CA GLU A 90 -16.51 20.48 7.17
C GLU A 90 -15.02 20.42 6.71
N THR A 91 -14.76 19.87 5.52
CA THR A 91 -13.40 19.53 5.10
C THR A 91 -12.78 20.53 4.15
N LYS A 92 -13.58 21.29 3.39
CA LYS A 92 -13.08 22.34 2.50
C LYS A 92 -12.28 23.42 3.23
N PRO A 93 -12.69 23.89 4.43
CA PRO A 93 -11.90 24.86 5.20
C PRO A 93 -10.51 24.37 5.56
N MET A 94 -10.29 23.05 5.69
CA MET A 94 -8.97 22.49 6.00
C MET A 94 -7.96 22.68 4.86
N LEU A 95 -8.43 22.89 3.62
CA LEU A 95 -7.60 23.15 2.45
C LEU A 95 -7.52 24.64 2.09
N MET A 96 -8.11 25.52 2.91
CA MET A 96 -7.94 26.97 2.78
C MET A 96 -6.61 27.41 3.39
N THR A 97 -5.98 28.38 2.74
CA THR A 97 -4.76 29.04 3.20
C THR A 97 -4.96 30.54 3.17
N SER A 98 -3.99 31.30 3.66
CA SER A 98 -3.94 32.76 3.53
C SER A 98 -4.00 33.24 2.07
N HIS A 99 -3.65 32.37 1.12
CA HIS A 99 -3.68 32.63 -0.34
C HIS A 99 -4.93 32.07 -1.03
N GLY A 100 -5.89 31.51 -0.27
CA GLY A 100 -7.13 30.93 -0.79
C GLY A 100 -7.14 29.40 -0.75
N PHE A 101 -8.04 28.81 -1.55
CA PHE A 101 -8.23 27.36 -1.60
C PHE A 101 -7.07 26.68 -2.34
N VAL A 102 -6.33 25.84 -1.65
CA VAL A 102 -5.21 25.06 -2.21
C VAL A 102 -5.58 23.58 -2.19
N PRO A 103 -6.17 23.06 -3.28
CA PRO A 103 -6.76 21.73 -3.33
C PRO A 103 -5.74 20.60 -3.43
N TRP A 104 -4.46 20.92 -3.58
CA TRP A 104 -3.40 19.94 -3.69
C TRP A 104 -2.08 20.46 -3.14
N ASP A 105 -1.33 19.60 -2.50
CA ASP A 105 0.07 19.75 -2.16
C ASP A 105 0.73 18.38 -2.00
N ASP A 106 2.04 18.34 -2.08
CA ASP A 106 2.84 17.14 -1.88
C ASP A 106 2.99 16.85 -0.38
N LEU A 107 2.66 15.62 0.05
CA LEU A 107 2.76 15.20 1.46
C LEU A 107 4.11 14.56 1.75
N HIS A 108 4.80 15.06 2.78
CA HIS A 108 6.11 14.57 3.20
C HIS A 108 6.21 14.28 4.69
N HIS A 109 7.27 13.59 5.06
CA HIS A 109 7.78 13.36 6.42
C HIS A 109 6.72 12.95 7.44
N PRO A 110 6.08 11.75 7.29
CA PRO A 110 5.21 11.23 8.32
C PRO A 110 5.96 11.02 9.63
N GLU A 111 5.43 11.55 10.72
CA GLU A 111 5.99 11.40 12.05
C GLU A 111 4.89 11.05 13.06
N LEU A 112 5.12 10.02 13.86
CA LEU A 112 4.17 9.61 14.91
C LEU A 112 4.31 10.52 16.14
N SER A 113 3.19 10.84 16.76
CA SER A 113 3.19 11.55 18.04
C SER A 113 3.83 10.71 19.15
N GLN A 114 4.48 11.41 20.06
CA GLN A 114 5.19 10.82 21.19
C GLN A 114 4.75 11.47 22.50
N THR A 115 4.70 10.66 23.56
CA THR A 115 4.54 11.11 24.93
C THR A 115 5.71 10.55 25.75
N ASN A 116 6.43 11.43 26.41
CA ASN A 116 7.64 11.09 27.16
C ASN A 116 8.71 10.34 26.33
N GLY A 117 8.81 10.64 25.03
CA GLY A 117 9.76 10.01 24.11
C GLY A 117 9.33 8.66 23.52
N GLU A 118 8.15 8.18 23.86
CA GLU A 118 7.58 6.94 23.33
C GLU A 118 6.39 7.22 22.40
N VAL A 119 6.28 6.45 21.32
CA VAL A 119 5.13 6.53 20.38
C VAL A 119 3.85 6.26 21.17
N ASP A 120 2.92 7.18 21.11
CA ASP A 120 1.70 7.15 21.94
C ASP A 120 0.44 6.66 21.20
N GLY A 121 0.54 6.40 19.89
CA GLY A 121 -0.55 5.87 19.09
C GLY A 121 -1.71 6.84 18.88
N ARG A 122 -1.53 8.14 19.09
CA ARG A 122 -2.62 9.13 19.01
C ARG A 122 -2.72 9.79 17.65
N TRP A 123 -1.59 10.27 17.14
CA TRP A 123 -1.51 11.08 15.93
C TRP A 123 -0.37 10.64 15.03
N VAL A 124 -0.55 10.90 13.73
CA VAL A 124 0.55 11.02 12.79
C VAL A 124 0.50 12.41 12.17
N PHE A 125 1.66 13.05 12.05
CA PHE A 125 1.83 14.34 11.42
C PHE A 125 2.45 14.17 10.04
N GLY A 126 2.22 15.14 9.16
CA GLY A 126 2.89 15.22 7.88
C GLY A 126 2.91 16.67 7.41
N ASN A 127 3.97 17.09 6.75
CA ASN A 127 4.09 18.43 6.22
C ASN A 127 3.80 18.47 4.71
N ALA A 128 3.30 19.61 4.26
CA ALA A 128 3.24 19.94 2.85
C ALA A 128 4.61 20.40 2.36
N ASN A 129 4.95 20.07 1.11
CA ASN A 129 6.24 20.40 0.53
C ASN A 129 6.28 21.79 -0.15
N ASN A 130 5.14 22.24 -0.68
CA ASN A 130 5.06 23.46 -1.46
C ASN A 130 4.41 24.63 -0.72
N THR A 131 3.69 24.36 0.37
CA THR A 131 3.09 25.37 1.23
C THR A 131 3.49 25.15 2.68
N PRO A 132 3.53 26.19 3.52
CA PRO A 132 3.92 26.04 4.94
C PRO A 132 2.78 25.45 5.77
N ARG A 133 2.37 24.22 5.46
CA ARG A 133 1.27 23.54 6.15
C ARG A 133 1.74 22.26 6.82
N VAL A 134 1.16 21.99 7.98
CA VAL A 134 1.30 20.73 8.70
C VAL A 134 -0.07 20.13 8.95
N ALA A 135 -0.23 18.86 8.66
CA ALA A 135 -1.44 18.09 8.93
C ALA A 135 -1.28 17.21 10.16
N ARG A 136 -2.37 17.04 10.87
CA ARG A 136 -2.52 16.09 11.96
C ARG A 136 -3.60 15.07 11.63
N ILE A 137 -3.22 13.80 11.61
CA ILE A 137 -4.10 12.67 11.30
C ILE A 137 -4.40 11.90 12.58
N ASP A 138 -5.65 11.65 12.85
CA ASP A 138 -6.12 10.88 14.01
C ASP A 138 -5.97 9.38 13.74
N LEU A 139 -5.15 8.70 14.54
CA LEU A 139 -4.90 7.26 14.43
C LEU A 139 -6.07 6.39 14.91
N LYS A 140 -7.01 6.96 15.66
CA LYS A 140 -8.22 6.24 16.08
C LYS A 140 -9.23 6.10 14.93
N THR A 141 -9.31 7.10 14.08
CA THR A 141 -10.30 7.17 12.99
C THR A 141 -9.69 7.04 11.59
N PHE A 142 -8.38 7.17 11.46
CA PHE A 142 -7.65 7.27 10.20
C PHE A 142 -8.22 8.38 9.31
N ARG A 143 -8.39 9.56 9.90
CA ARG A 143 -8.85 10.76 9.21
C ARG A 143 -7.95 11.95 9.53
N THR A 144 -7.78 12.81 8.56
CA THR A 144 -7.16 14.13 8.78
C THR A 144 -8.06 14.92 9.72
N ALA A 145 -7.53 15.29 10.86
CA ALA A 145 -8.25 16.01 11.91
C ALA A 145 -8.05 17.53 11.81
N GLU A 146 -6.90 17.95 11.31
CA GLU A 146 -6.53 19.36 11.26
C GLU A 146 -5.40 19.59 10.25
N ILE A 147 -5.43 20.74 9.61
CA ILE A 147 -4.31 21.28 8.81
C ILE A 147 -4.05 22.70 9.30
N ILE A 148 -2.80 22.98 9.67
CA ILE A 148 -2.35 24.28 10.18
C ILE A 148 -1.42 24.90 9.14
N GLU A 149 -1.64 26.15 8.79
CA GLU A 149 -0.72 27.00 8.05
C GLU A 149 0.22 27.68 9.06
N LEU A 150 1.55 27.66 8.79
CA LEU A 150 2.63 28.18 9.65
C LEU A 150 3.00 29.62 9.30
#